data_e6a87e75df15f91d0186b2bf6c344825
#
_entry.id   e6a87e75df15f91d0186b2bf6c344825
#
_cell.length_a   1.000
_cell.length_b   1.000
_cell.length_c   1.000
_cell.angle_alpha   90.00
_cell.angle_beta   90.00
_cell.angle_gamma   90.00
#
_symmetry.space_group_name_H-M   'P 1'
#
loop_
_entity.id
_entity.type
_entity.pdbx_description
1 polymer ?
#
loop_
_entity_poly.entity_id
_entity_poly.type
_entity_poly.pdbx_seq_one_letter_code
_entity_poly.pdbx_strand_id
1 'polypeptide(L)'
;VKVGDIVLAMGAPLGYSQSVTQGIVSATGRSGDQIGNMNDFIQTDAAINQGNSGGPLVNIYGEVIGINTWIASSSGGSQGLGFSLPINSLKKSIEDFISNGKITYGWLGVSLLDVKDDYKKELGVAGKNGALASQVFLDSPGQKGGMQAGDFIIEVNGKAIKNQNELMREVGYLPAGKTAVFKVIRNGKIVELSVKIEERTDKITQDNTKLWPGFIAAPLSDEIKKELNLEDKKVKGVAVMNVLEKSPAAAMRIQNGDIITAVNDKKVSNIQEFYDALNLNSKKEIWFDVYNDGHTLSTSHYKL
;
A
#
# COMPACT_ATOMS: atom_id res chain seq x y z
N VAL A 1 -2.02 -25.69 0.37
CA VAL A 1 -1.66 -25.71 -1.05
C VAL A 1 -0.16 -25.52 -1.18
N LYS A 2 0.51 -26.39 -1.93
CA LYS A 2 1.96 -26.38 -2.16
C LYS A 2 2.24 -26.45 -3.66
N VAL A 3 3.37 -25.88 -4.07
CA VAL A 3 3.87 -26.02 -5.44
C VAL A 3 4.08 -27.51 -5.75
N GLY A 4 3.58 -27.96 -6.90
CA GLY A 4 3.58 -29.35 -7.33
C GLY A 4 2.29 -30.12 -6.99
N ASP A 5 1.38 -29.58 -6.16
CA ASP A 5 0.08 -30.21 -5.91
C ASP A 5 -0.72 -30.34 -7.21
N ILE A 6 -1.27 -31.52 -7.48
CA ILE A 6 -2.14 -31.76 -8.66
C ILE A 6 -3.46 -31.02 -8.45
N VAL A 7 -3.92 -30.34 -9.51
CA VAL A 7 -5.15 -29.55 -9.50
C VAL A 7 -5.98 -29.78 -10.76
N LEU A 8 -7.29 -29.57 -10.61
CA LEU A 8 -8.26 -29.62 -11.71
C LEU A 8 -8.95 -28.26 -11.80
N ALA A 9 -8.89 -27.63 -12.96
CA ALA A 9 -9.65 -26.41 -13.26
C ALA A 9 -10.94 -26.80 -13.98
N MET A 10 -12.08 -26.32 -13.48
CA MET A 10 -13.41 -26.64 -14.02
C MET A 10 -14.06 -25.38 -14.59
N GLY A 11 -14.88 -25.54 -15.61
CA GLY A 11 -15.61 -24.44 -16.20
C GLY A 11 -16.39 -24.82 -17.46
N ALA A 12 -16.81 -23.82 -18.22
CA ALA A 12 -17.55 -23.97 -19.47
C ALA A 12 -16.87 -23.16 -20.58
N PRO A 13 -15.63 -23.51 -21.00
CA PRO A 13 -14.88 -22.75 -21.98
C PRO A 13 -15.60 -22.75 -23.32
N LEU A 14 -15.66 -21.57 -23.98
CA LEU A 14 -16.25 -21.40 -25.31
C LEU A 14 -17.71 -21.88 -25.46
N GLY A 15 -18.44 -21.97 -24.33
CA GLY A 15 -19.82 -22.47 -24.32
C GLY A 15 -19.95 -24.00 -24.24
N TYR A 16 -18.84 -24.75 -24.20
CA TYR A 16 -18.85 -26.18 -23.91
C TYR A 16 -19.05 -26.39 -22.41
N SER A 17 -20.14 -27.07 -22.04
CA SER A 17 -20.44 -27.36 -20.63
C SER A 17 -19.50 -28.42 -20.03
N GLN A 18 -19.19 -28.28 -18.73
CA GLN A 18 -18.51 -29.30 -17.91
C GLN A 18 -17.11 -29.71 -18.40
N SER A 19 -16.30 -28.72 -18.78
CA SER A 19 -14.89 -28.99 -19.08
C SER A 19 -14.05 -29.05 -17.81
N VAL A 20 -13.16 -30.03 -17.77
CA VAL A 20 -12.17 -30.21 -16.70
C VAL A 20 -10.78 -30.29 -17.32
N THR A 21 -9.86 -29.49 -16.84
CA THR A 21 -8.45 -29.54 -17.25
C THR A 21 -7.57 -29.85 -16.03
N GLN A 22 -6.53 -30.63 -16.24
CA GLN A 22 -5.57 -31.01 -15.18
C GLN A 22 -4.28 -30.24 -15.32
N GLY A 23 -3.65 -29.93 -14.21
CA GLY A 23 -2.31 -29.37 -14.10
C GLY A 23 -1.81 -29.47 -12.66
N ILE A 24 -0.86 -28.59 -12.32
CA ILE A 24 -0.31 -28.47 -10.98
C ILE A 24 -0.39 -27.04 -10.47
N VAL A 25 -0.20 -26.85 -9.18
CA VAL A 25 0.15 -25.56 -8.60
C VAL A 25 1.58 -25.21 -9.03
N SER A 26 1.74 -24.26 -9.95
CA SER A 26 3.05 -23.84 -10.46
C SER A 26 3.73 -22.85 -9.52
N ALA A 27 2.95 -22.01 -8.81
CA ALA A 27 3.43 -21.08 -7.79
C ALA A 27 2.28 -20.64 -6.87
N THR A 28 2.65 -20.10 -5.71
CA THR A 28 1.73 -19.41 -4.78
C THR A 28 2.25 -18.02 -4.48
N GLY A 29 1.40 -17.11 -4.02
CA GLY A 29 1.82 -15.76 -3.65
C GLY A 29 2.11 -14.84 -4.86
N ARG A 30 1.54 -15.13 -6.02
CA ARG A 30 1.71 -14.27 -7.19
C ARG A 30 0.87 -13.01 -7.08
N SER A 31 1.53 -11.86 -7.15
CA SER A 31 0.90 -10.55 -7.30
C SER A 31 1.39 -9.93 -8.61
N GLY A 32 0.59 -9.12 -9.25
CA GLY A 32 0.98 -8.45 -10.49
C GLY A 32 0.26 -7.12 -10.66
N ASP A 33 0.98 -6.13 -11.19
CA ASP A 33 0.49 -4.75 -11.39
C ASP A 33 -0.72 -4.67 -12.33
N GLN A 34 -0.93 -5.69 -13.16
CA GLN A 34 -2.04 -5.73 -14.12
C GLN A 34 -3.37 -6.22 -13.53
N ILE A 35 -3.40 -6.70 -12.26
CA ILE A 35 -4.55 -7.44 -11.74
C ILE A 35 -5.08 -6.90 -10.40
N GLY A 36 -4.64 -5.72 -10.02
CA GLY A 36 -4.96 -5.11 -8.73
C GLY A 36 -4.08 -5.66 -7.59
N ASN A 37 -3.50 -4.75 -6.84
CA ASN A 37 -2.48 -5.00 -5.82
C ASN A 37 -2.95 -5.80 -4.58
N MET A 38 -4.22 -6.22 -4.53
CA MET A 38 -4.81 -6.88 -3.34
C MET A 38 -4.88 -8.40 -3.43
N ASN A 39 -4.41 -9.02 -4.52
CA ASN A 39 -4.59 -10.45 -4.76
C ASN A 39 -3.29 -11.24 -4.65
N ASP A 40 -3.41 -12.41 -4.04
CA ASP A 40 -2.35 -13.40 -3.83
C ASP A 40 -2.75 -14.65 -4.61
N PHE A 41 -2.36 -14.71 -5.91
CA PHE A 41 -2.85 -15.75 -6.81
C PHE A 41 -2.11 -17.09 -6.64
N ILE A 42 -2.86 -18.17 -6.82
CA ILE A 42 -2.33 -19.49 -7.16
C ILE A 42 -2.09 -19.50 -8.67
N GLN A 43 -0.86 -19.74 -9.08
CA GLN A 43 -0.52 -19.98 -10.50
C GLN A 43 -0.65 -21.47 -10.79
N THR A 44 -1.25 -21.82 -11.94
CA THR A 44 -1.38 -23.19 -12.42
C THR A 44 -1.11 -23.28 -13.91
N ASP A 45 -0.64 -24.43 -14.37
CA ASP A 45 -0.51 -24.79 -15.79
C ASP A 45 -1.74 -25.58 -16.31
N ALA A 46 -2.71 -25.91 -15.43
CA ALA A 46 -4.02 -26.38 -15.88
C ALA A 46 -4.59 -25.39 -16.91
N ALA A 47 -5.05 -25.88 -18.05
CA ALA A 47 -5.51 -25.02 -19.12
C ALA A 47 -6.75 -24.21 -18.70
N ILE A 48 -6.59 -22.91 -18.51
CA ILE A 48 -7.66 -21.95 -18.25
C ILE A 48 -7.89 -21.13 -19.52
N ASN A 49 -9.12 -21.07 -19.98
CA ASN A 49 -9.56 -20.30 -21.14
C ASN A 49 -10.82 -19.52 -20.79
N GLN A 50 -11.23 -18.62 -21.70
CA GLN A 50 -12.48 -17.88 -21.55
C GLN A 50 -13.67 -18.86 -21.34
N GLY A 51 -14.40 -18.66 -20.24
CA GLY A 51 -15.48 -19.53 -19.77
C GLY A 51 -15.12 -20.36 -18.53
N ASN A 52 -13.82 -20.50 -18.20
CA ASN A 52 -13.40 -21.09 -16.91
C ASN A 52 -13.37 -20.07 -15.77
N SER A 53 -13.36 -18.76 -16.06
CA SER A 53 -13.36 -17.70 -15.05
C SER A 53 -14.61 -17.78 -14.18
N GLY A 54 -14.43 -17.72 -12.83
CA GLY A 54 -15.49 -17.95 -11.86
C GLY A 54 -15.70 -19.42 -11.49
N GLY A 55 -15.17 -20.38 -12.28
CA GLY A 55 -15.18 -21.80 -11.95
C GLY A 55 -14.13 -22.15 -10.89
N PRO A 56 -14.27 -23.32 -10.23
CA PRO A 56 -13.36 -23.73 -9.18
C PRO A 56 -12.04 -24.29 -9.73
N LEU A 57 -10.96 -24.03 -8.98
CA LEU A 57 -9.74 -24.82 -8.99
C LEU A 57 -9.82 -25.80 -7.80
N VAL A 58 -9.77 -27.09 -8.03
CA VAL A 58 -9.90 -28.10 -6.99
C VAL A 58 -8.65 -28.97 -6.88
N ASN A 59 -8.39 -29.51 -5.70
CA ASN A 59 -7.35 -30.52 -5.49
C ASN A 59 -7.86 -31.93 -5.78
N ILE A 60 -6.99 -32.94 -5.64
CA ILE A 60 -7.33 -34.36 -5.88
C ILE A 60 -8.36 -34.94 -4.90
N TYR A 61 -8.66 -34.24 -3.80
CA TYR A 61 -9.65 -34.60 -2.81
C TYR A 61 -11.03 -33.98 -3.09
N GLY A 62 -11.16 -33.19 -4.18
CA GLY A 62 -12.38 -32.45 -4.52
C GLY A 62 -12.60 -31.19 -3.72
N GLU A 63 -11.60 -30.73 -2.95
CA GLU A 63 -11.69 -29.50 -2.20
C GLU A 63 -11.40 -28.30 -3.11
N VAL A 64 -12.24 -27.26 -3.04
CA VAL A 64 -12.00 -25.99 -3.74
C VAL A 64 -10.85 -25.26 -3.07
N ILE A 65 -9.75 -25.09 -3.81
CA ILE A 65 -8.54 -24.37 -3.36
C ILE A 65 -8.46 -22.95 -3.92
N GLY A 66 -9.18 -22.67 -5.00
CA GLY A 66 -9.20 -21.36 -5.64
C GLY A 66 -10.36 -21.15 -6.60
N ILE A 67 -10.55 -19.93 -7.05
CA ILE A 67 -11.48 -19.51 -8.11
C ILE A 67 -10.68 -19.06 -9.33
N ASN A 68 -10.87 -19.72 -10.48
CA ASN A 68 -10.20 -19.39 -11.73
C ASN A 68 -10.57 -17.96 -12.14
N THR A 69 -9.57 -17.15 -12.46
CA THR A 69 -9.80 -15.70 -12.65
C THR A 69 -9.28 -15.19 -13.99
N TRP A 70 -8.01 -15.44 -14.32
CA TRP A 70 -7.40 -14.88 -15.52
C TRP A 70 -6.20 -15.73 -16.00
N ILE A 71 -5.69 -15.37 -17.19
CA ILE A 71 -4.49 -15.99 -17.78
C ILE A 71 -3.51 -14.91 -18.23
N ALA A 72 -2.21 -15.17 -18.11
CA ALA A 72 -1.21 -14.39 -18.83
C ALA A 72 -1.01 -15.05 -20.20
N SER A 73 -1.38 -14.35 -21.27
CA SER A 73 -1.35 -14.90 -22.62
C SER A 73 -1.14 -13.80 -23.65
N SER A 74 -0.30 -14.07 -24.64
CA SER A 74 -0.11 -13.22 -25.81
C SER A 74 -1.09 -13.54 -26.95
N SER A 75 -1.69 -14.75 -26.93
CA SER A 75 -2.60 -15.24 -27.97
C SER A 75 -4.07 -15.24 -27.59
N GLY A 76 -4.38 -14.92 -26.30
CA GLY A 76 -5.74 -14.98 -25.74
C GLY A 76 -6.18 -16.37 -25.27
N GLY A 77 -5.42 -17.43 -25.58
CA GLY A 77 -5.64 -18.79 -25.06
C GLY A 77 -4.63 -19.18 -23.99
N SER A 78 -4.86 -20.31 -23.33
CA SER A 78 -3.96 -20.84 -22.30
C SER A 78 -2.55 -21.11 -22.85
N GLN A 79 -1.56 -20.58 -22.18
CA GLN A 79 -0.12 -20.83 -22.42
C GLN A 79 0.57 -21.43 -21.18
N GLY A 80 -0.19 -22.08 -20.29
CA GLY A 80 0.33 -22.66 -19.04
C GLY A 80 0.53 -21.62 -17.92
N LEU A 81 -0.01 -20.43 -18.08
CA LEU A 81 0.06 -19.35 -17.09
C LEU A 81 -1.36 -18.95 -16.68
N GLY A 82 -2.03 -19.83 -15.94
CA GLY A 82 -3.34 -19.60 -15.36
C GLY A 82 -3.24 -19.11 -13.91
N PHE A 83 -4.21 -18.31 -13.47
CA PHE A 83 -4.22 -17.71 -12.14
C PHE A 83 -5.60 -17.84 -11.49
N SER A 84 -5.61 -18.28 -10.24
CA SER A 84 -6.81 -18.46 -9.45
C SER A 84 -6.69 -17.73 -8.11
N LEU A 85 -7.76 -17.11 -7.65
CA LEU A 85 -7.84 -16.50 -6.32
C LEU A 85 -7.90 -17.60 -5.27
N PRO A 86 -7.01 -17.61 -4.24
CA PRO A 86 -7.06 -18.60 -3.18
C PRO A 86 -8.38 -18.52 -2.40
N ILE A 87 -9.04 -19.66 -2.19
CA ILE A 87 -10.33 -19.68 -1.49
C ILE A 87 -10.24 -19.16 -0.06
N ASN A 88 -9.10 -19.37 0.62
CA ASN A 88 -8.90 -18.88 1.97
C ASN A 88 -8.89 -17.35 2.05
N SER A 89 -8.42 -16.67 1.01
CA SER A 89 -8.44 -15.20 0.91
C SER A 89 -9.85 -14.67 0.64
N LEU A 90 -10.75 -15.51 0.13
CA LEU A 90 -12.12 -15.11 -0.22
C LEU A 90 -13.14 -15.36 0.88
N LYS A 91 -12.79 -16.08 1.96
CA LYS A 91 -13.74 -16.45 3.02
C LYS A 91 -14.54 -15.27 3.55
N LYS A 92 -13.82 -14.17 3.93
CA LYS A 92 -14.49 -12.97 4.40
C LYS A 92 -15.41 -12.35 3.35
N SER A 93 -14.95 -12.28 2.10
CA SER A 93 -15.75 -11.73 1.00
C SER A 93 -17.02 -12.54 0.75
N ILE A 94 -16.94 -13.86 0.86
CA ILE A 94 -18.10 -14.76 0.74
C ILE A 94 -19.06 -14.54 1.91
N GLU A 95 -18.56 -14.49 3.14
CA GLU A 95 -19.35 -14.19 4.34
C GLU A 95 -20.05 -12.83 4.26
N ASP A 96 -19.30 -11.79 3.87
CA ASP A 96 -19.84 -10.44 3.66
C ASP A 96 -20.95 -10.43 2.60
N PHE A 97 -20.73 -11.13 1.49
CA PHE A 97 -21.70 -11.19 0.39
C PHE A 97 -22.99 -11.91 0.80
N ILE A 98 -22.87 -13.02 1.51
CA ILE A 98 -24.02 -13.78 2.05
C ILE A 98 -24.79 -12.95 3.08
N SER A 99 -24.07 -12.26 3.98
CA SER A 99 -24.69 -11.55 5.11
C SER A 99 -25.22 -10.17 4.74
N ASN A 100 -24.55 -9.46 3.83
CA ASN A 100 -24.77 -8.04 3.57
C ASN A 100 -25.05 -7.71 2.10
N GLY A 101 -24.97 -8.68 1.19
CA GLY A 101 -25.13 -8.48 -0.25
C GLY A 101 -23.99 -7.68 -0.91
N LYS A 102 -22.95 -7.29 -0.17
CA LYS A 102 -21.77 -6.54 -0.67
C LYS A 102 -20.53 -6.94 0.10
N ILE A 103 -19.39 -6.82 -0.57
CA ILE A 103 -18.08 -6.98 0.08
C ILE A 103 -17.68 -5.68 0.75
N THR A 104 -17.20 -5.76 1.99
CA THR A 104 -16.68 -4.63 2.75
C THR A 104 -15.17 -4.77 2.96
N TYR A 105 -14.44 -3.68 2.81
CA TYR A 105 -12.99 -3.65 3.05
C TYR A 105 -12.69 -2.78 4.26
N GLY A 106 -11.74 -3.25 5.08
CA GLY A 106 -11.20 -2.45 6.16
C GLY A 106 -10.39 -1.27 5.63
N TRP A 107 -10.42 -0.18 6.35
CA TRP A 107 -9.68 1.04 6.05
C TRP A 107 -8.89 1.52 7.27
N LEU A 108 -7.60 1.78 7.06
CA LEU A 108 -6.68 2.31 8.06
C LEU A 108 -6.52 3.83 7.95
N GLY A 109 -6.60 4.35 6.74
CA GLY A 109 -6.46 5.79 6.48
C GLY A 109 -5.02 6.27 6.44
N VAL A 110 -4.15 5.53 5.78
CA VAL A 110 -2.77 5.91 5.50
C VAL A 110 -2.45 5.70 4.02
N SER A 111 -1.56 6.51 3.47
CA SER A 111 -0.92 6.27 2.18
C SER A 111 0.35 5.47 2.42
N LEU A 112 0.48 4.35 1.72
CA LEU A 112 1.58 3.41 1.89
C LEU A 112 2.60 3.55 0.77
N LEU A 113 3.86 3.32 1.11
CA LEU A 113 4.98 3.34 0.18
C LEU A 113 5.94 2.20 0.50
N ASP A 114 6.33 1.45 -0.54
CA ASP A 114 7.51 0.58 -0.49
C ASP A 114 8.75 1.44 -0.71
N VAL A 115 9.69 1.39 0.22
CA VAL A 115 10.88 2.25 0.21
C VAL A 115 12.13 1.47 -0.12
N LYS A 116 13.01 2.08 -0.93
CA LYS A 116 14.33 1.55 -1.29
C LYS A 116 15.30 1.62 -0.12
N ASP A 117 16.44 0.95 -0.25
CA ASP A 117 17.42 0.81 0.85
C ASP A 117 17.97 2.14 1.36
N ASP A 118 18.17 3.14 0.51
CA ASP A 118 18.66 4.45 0.95
C ASP A 118 17.63 5.18 1.81
N TYR A 119 16.36 5.08 1.44
CA TYR A 119 15.26 5.61 2.23
C TYR A 119 15.17 4.86 3.58
N LYS A 120 15.28 3.52 3.55
CA LYS A 120 15.28 2.70 4.78
C LYS A 120 16.42 3.05 5.73
N LYS A 121 17.59 3.39 5.20
CA LYS A 121 18.74 3.83 6.02
C LYS A 121 18.43 5.15 6.75
N GLU A 122 17.88 6.14 6.06
CA GLU A 122 17.51 7.42 6.69
C GLU A 122 16.40 7.28 7.73
N LEU A 123 15.46 6.34 7.54
CA LEU A 123 14.42 6.01 8.52
C LEU A 123 14.90 5.13 9.68
N GLY A 124 16.13 4.65 9.67
CA GLY A 124 16.63 3.73 10.68
C GLY A 124 16.00 2.33 10.63
N VAL A 125 15.51 1.91 9.46
CA VAL A 125 14.85 0.60 9.23
C VAL A 125 15.57 -0.28 8.21
N ALA A 126 16.87 -0.05 8.02
CA ALA A 126 17.70 -0.83 7.09
C ALA A 126 17.57 -2.34 7.33
N GLY A 127 17.42 -3.12 6.27
CA GLY A 127 17.24 -4.57 6.33
C GLY A 127 15.89 -5.05 6.89
N LYS A 128 14.94 -4.16 7.19
CA LYS A 128 13.60 -4.52 7.65
C LYS A 128 12.63 -4.67 6.49
N ASN A 129 11.71 -5.62 6.64
CA ASN A 129 10.52 -5.74 5.80
C ASN A 129 9.38 -4.94 6.42
N GLY A 130 8.48 -4.41 5.59
CA GLY A 130 7.36 -3.60 6.03
C GLY A 130 6.97 -2.57 4.98
N ALA A 131 6.08 -1.65 5.34
CA ALA A 131 5.63 -0.56 4.49
C ALA A 131 5.64 0.77 5.26
N LEU A 132 6.04 1.84 4.58
CA LEU A 132 6.03 3.19 5.16
C LEU A 132 4.63 3.80 5.05
N ALA A 133 4.08 4.29 6.15
CA ALA A 133 2.96 5.23 6.16
C ALA A 133 3.51 6.61 5.77
N SER A 134 3.60 6.90 4.49
CA SER A 134 4.17 8.16 3.98
C SER A 134 3.28 9.35 4.30
N GLN A 135 1.98 9.15 4.38
CA GLN A 135 0.96 10.15 4.68
C GLN A 135 -0.17 9.53 5.50
N VAL A 136 -0.90 10.34 6.26
CA VAL A 136 -2.03 9.89 7.09
C VAL A 136 -3.24 10.77 6.78
N PHE A 137 -4.40 10.16 6.55
CA PHE A 137 -5.64 10.90 6.43
C PHE A 137 -6.05 11.48 7.79
N LEU A 138 -6.33 12.77 7.83
CA LEU A 138 -6.87 13.44 9.01
C LEU A 138 -8.24 12.84 9.38
N ASP A 139 -8.49 12.68 10.67
CA ASP A 139 -9.68 12.04 11.24
C ASP A 139 -9.83 10.54 10.91
N SER A 140 -8.81 9.92 10.33
CA SER A 140 -8.83 8.50 10.00
C SER A 140 -8.69 7.59 11.23
N PRO A 141 -9.04 6.29 11.08
CA PRO A 141 -8.76 5.28 12.10
C PRO A 141 -7.30 5.25 12.52
N GLY A 142 -6.39 5.30 11.56
CA GLY A 142 -4.94 5.30 11.81
C GLY A 142 -4.53 6.50 12.66
N GLN A 143 -4.92 7.71 12.28
CA GLN A 143 -4.62 8.91 13.05
C GLN A 143 -5.20 8.86 14.47
N LYS A 144 -6.48 8.47 14.60
CA LYS A 144 -7.14 8.30 15.92
C LYS A 144 -6.45 7.25 16.79
N GLY A 145 -5.91 6.19 16.18
CA GLY A 145 -5.13 5.14 16.83
C GLY A 145 -3.67 5.51 17.09
N GLY A 146 -3.27 6.75 16.78
CA GLY A 146 -1.91 7.27 17.05
C GLY A 146 -0.89 6.98 15.95
N MET A 147 -1.31 6.51 14.76
CA MET A 147 -0.43 6.36 13.61
C MET A 147 -0.05 7.71 13.03
N GLN A 148 1.18 7.85 12.59
CA GLN A 148 1.78 9.09 12.10
C GLN A 148 2.44 8.88 10.75
N ALA A 149 2.54 9.93 9.96
CA ALA A 149 3.40 9.91 8.77
C ALA A 149 4.85 9.63 9.21
N GLY A 150 5.54 8.75 8.50
CA GLY A 150 6.87 8.27 8.88
C GLY A 150 6.89 6.96 9.66
N ASP A 151 5.75 6.43 10.10
CA ASP A 151 5.69 5.11 10.72
C ASP A 151 6.01 4.01 9.71
N PHE A 152 6.96 3.15 10.03
CA PHE A 152 7.27 1.98 9.22
C PHE A 152 6.58 0.75 9.81
N ILE A 153 5.52 0.29 9.16
CA ILE A 153 4.62 -0.77 9.65
C ILE A 153 5.23 -2.13 9.34
N ILE A 154 5.49 -2.93 10.37
CA ILE A 154 6.16 -4.23 10.28
C ILE A 154 5.27 -5.42 10.64
N GLU A 155 4.14 -5.20 11.35
CA GLU A 155 3.28 -6.27 11.82
C GLU A 155 1.83 -5.79 11.98
N VAL A 156 0.87 -6.67 11.68
CA VAL A 156 -0.57 -6.48 11.94
C VAL A 156 -1.10 -7.74 12.63
N ASN A 157 -1.69 -7.61 13.81
CA ASN A 157 -2.27 -8.71 14.62
C ASN A 157 -1.32 -9.91 14.77
N GLY A 158 -0.02 -9.66 15.01
CA GLY A 158 1.00 -10.71 15.16
C GLY A 158 1.54 -11.26 13.83
N LYS A 159 1.00 -10.86 12.68
CA LYS A 159 1.47 -11.27 11.37
C LYS A 159 2.49 -10.27 10.83
N ALA A 160 3.71 -10.72 10.55
CA ALA A 160 4.75 -9.89 9.94
C ALA A 160 4.35 -9.44 8.53
N ILE A 161 4.65 -8.20 8.19
CA ILE A 161 4.37 -7.56 6.90
C ILE A 161 5.66 -7.44 6.08
N LYS A 162 5.62 -7.84 4.82
CA LYS A 162 6.78 -7.80 3.91
C LYS A 162 6.86 -6.50 3.11
N ASN A 163 5.71 -5.98 2.66
CA ASN A 163 5.60 -4.83 1.75
C ASN A 163 4.21 -4.19 1.83
N GLN A 164 4.03 -3.08 1.11
CA GLN A 164 2.75 -2.34 1.07
C GLN A 164 1.57 -3.19 0.56
N ASN A 165 1.79 -4.06 -0.44
CA ASN A 165 0.72 -4.87 -1.02
C ASN A 165 0.19 -5.89 0.00
N GLU A 166 1.09 -6.51 0.78
CA GLU A 166 0.69 -7.41 1.86
C GLU A 166 -0.06 -6.64 2.96
N LEU A 167 0.42 -5.46 3.35
CA LEU A 167 -0.26 -4.63 4.33
C LEU A 167 -1.65 -4.20 3.87
N MET A 168 -1.79 -3.73 2.62
CA MET A 168 -3.09 -3.37 2.04
C MET A 168 -4.08 -4.52 2.07
N ARG A 169 -3.61 -5.72 1.72
CA ARG A 169 -4.42 -6.94 1.75
C ARG A 169 -4.85 -7.29 3.17
N GLU A 170 -3.90 -7.34 4.12
CA GLU A 170 -4.21 -7.66 5.52
C GLU A 170 -5.22 -6.68 6.12
N VAL A 171 -5.00 -5.37 5.92
CA VAL A 171 -5.94 -4.34 6.38
C VAL A 171 -7.30 -4.45 5.69
N GLY A 172 -7.31 -4.69 4.38
CA GLY A 172 -8.53 -4.86 3.60
C GLY A 172 -9.43 -6.00 4.11
N TYR A 173 -8.82 -7.07 4.64
CA TYR A 173 -9.57 -8.20 5.20
C TYR A 173 -9.99 -8.00 6.66
N LEU A 174 -9.55 -6.96 7.34
CA LEU A 174 -9.99 -6.68 8.70
C LEU A 174 -11.46 -6.24 8.72
N PRO A 175 -12.29 -6.81 9.62
CA PRO A 175 -13.67 -6.39 9.74
C PRO A 175 -13.76 -4.94 10.24
N ALA A 176 -14.60 -4.13 9.61
CA ALA A 176 -14.92 -2.79 10.10
C ALA A 176 -15.51 -2.85 11.52
N GLY A 177 -15.15 -1.88 12.37
CA GLY A 177 -15.55 -1.82 13.78
C GLY A 177 -14.70 -2.65 14.73
N LYS A 178 -13.83 -3.55 14.24
CA LYS A 178 -12.90 -4.31 15.08
C LYS A 178 -11.60 -3.56 15.28
N THR A 179 -10.97 -3.80 16.44
CA THR A 179 -9.63 -3.26 16.74
C THR A 179 -8.57 -4.21 16.24
N ALA A 180 -7.57 -3.66 15.55
CA ALA A 180 -6.36 -4.35 15.12
C ALA A 180 -5.13 -3.74 15.80
N VAL A 181 -4.14 -4.58 16.08
CA VAL A 181 -2.88 -4.18 16.68
C VAL A 181 -1.81 -4.10 15.61
N PHE A 182 -1.17 -2.94 15.51
CA PHE A 182 -0.08 -2.68 14.57
C PHE A 182 1.22 -2.50 15.34
N LYS A 183 2.31 -3.12 14.88
CA LYS A 183 3.66 -2.75 15.31
C LYS A 183 4.31 -1.92 14.21
N VAL A 184 4.78 -0.75 14.63
CA VAL A 184 5.48 0.18 13.74
C VAL A 184 6.87 0.48 14.31
N ILE A 185 7.81 0.81 13.44
CA ILE A 185 9.09 1.39 13.85
C ILE A 185 8.95 2.90 13.67
N ARG A 186 9.09 3.64 14.76
CA ARG A 186 9.07 5.11 14.83
C ARG A 186 10.33 5.56 15.56
N ASN A 187 11.16 6.39 14.92
CA ASN A 187 12.43 6.87 15.49
C ASN A 187 13.30 5.73 16.03
N GLY A 188 13.44 4.66 15.23
CA GLY A 188 14.21 3.47 15.57
C GLY A 188 13.63 2.59 16.70
N LYS A 189 12.47 2.94 17.25
CA LYS A 189 11.81 2.20 18.35
C LYS A 189 10.57 1.50 17.85
N ILE A 190 10.30 0.31 18.36
CA ILE A 190 9.04 -0.40 18.11
C ILE A 190 7.95 0.23 18.98
N VAL A 191 6.85 0.63 18.32
CA VAL A 191 5.65 1.17 18.97
C VAL A 191 4.47 0.26 18.59
N GLU A 192 3.65 -0.09 19.57
CA GLU A 192 2.41 -0.84 19.36
C GLU A 192 1.23 0.12 19.38
N LEU A 193 0.39 0.03 18.35
CA LEU A 193 -0.77 0.89 18.16
C LEU A 193 -2.03 0.04 18.04
N SER A 194 -3.06 0.39 18.79
CA SER A 194 -4.40 -0.23 18.70
C SER A 194 -5.32 0.65 17.88
N VAL A 195 -5.73 0.17 16.71
CA VAL A 195 -6.53 0.95 15.75
C VAL A 195 -7.87 0.28 15.51
N LYS A 196 -8.98 1.01 15.72
CA LYS A 196 -10.33 0.55 15.38
C LYS A 196 -10.57 0.78 13.90
N ILE A 197 -10.58 -0.31 13.12
CA ILE A 197 -10.73 -0.27 11.66
C ILE A 197 -12.09 0.27 11.25
N GLU A 198 -12.15 1.12 10.23
CA GLU A 198 -13.41 1.60 9.61
C GLU A 198 -13.63 0.94 8.25
N GLU A 199 -14.85 1.06 7.69
CA GLU A 199 -15.14 0.61 6.32
C GLU A 199 -14.52 1.56 5.30
N ARG A 200 -13.85 1.01 4.29
CA ARG A 200 -13.33 1.79 3.17
C ARG A 200 -14.48 2.21 2.26
N THR A 201 -14.58 3.50 2.00
CA THR A 201 -15.54 4.06 1.04
C THR A 201 -14.82 4.93 0.01
N ASP A 202 -15.30 4.97 -1.22
CA ASP A 202 -14.69 5.78 -2.28
C ASP A 202 -14.64 7.26 -1.94
N LYS A 203 -15.68 7.76 -1.27
CA LYS A 203 -15.73 9.16 -0.82
C LYS A 203 -14.59 9.55 0.09
N ILE A 204 -14.18 8.65 1.00
CA ILE A 204 -13.10 8.93 1.96
C ILE A 204 -11.73 8.83 1.27
N THR A 205 -11.55 7.84 0.39
CA THR A 205 -10.25 7.60 -0.25
C THR A 205 -9.93 8.60 -1.37
N GLN A 206 -10.92 9.36 -1.84
CA GLN A 206 -10.77 10.38 -2.89
C GLN A 206 -10.66 11.81 -2.34
N ASP A 207 -10.79 12.01 -1.04
CA ASP A 207 -10.70 13.32 -0.40
C ASP A 207 -9.25 13.67 -0.04
N ASN A 208 -8.51 14.17 -1.02
CA ASN A 208 -7.12 14.60 -0.82
C ASN A 208 -6.97 15.77 0.17
N THR A 209 -8.06 16.52 0.47
CA THR A 209 -8.00 17.64 1.43
C THR A 209 -7.63 17.18 2.84
N LYS A 210 -7.86 15.90 3.12
CA LYS A 210 -7.53 15.28 4.41
C LYS A 210 -6.23 14.50 4.42
N LEU A 211 -5.55 14.33 3.29
CA LEU A 211 -4.32 13.55 3.23
C LEU A 211 -3.09 14.39 3.65
N TRP A 212 -2.59 14.18 4.85
CA TRP A 212 -1.49 14.92 5.46
C TRP A 212 -0.13 14.20 5.29
N PRO A 213 0.93 14.90 4.87
CA PRO A 213 1.04 16.33 4.51
C PRO A 213 0.54 16.68 3.09
N GLY A 214 0.17 15.72 2.26
CA GLY A 214 -0.33 15.94 0.90
C GLY A 214 0.73 15.80 -0.19
N PHE A 215 1.92 15.31 0.18
CA PHE A 215 3.02 14.97 -0.71
C PHE A 215 3.83 13.80 -0.14
N ILE A 216 4.64 13.18 -0.96
CA ILE A 216 5.62 12.18 -0.56
C ILE A 216 6.96 12.89 -0.35
N ALA A 217 7.50 12.83 0.87
CA ALA A 217 8.86 13.25 1.13
C ALA A 217 9.85 12.17 0.68
N ALA A 218 10.91 12.52 -0.03
CA ALA A 218 11.95 11.60 -0.49
C ALA A 218 13.35 12.06 -0.02
N PRO A 219 14.29 11.12 0.23
CA PRO A 219 15.67 11.47 0.52
C PRO A 219 16.26 12.32 -0.60
N LEU A 220 17.00 13.34 -0.23
CA LEU A 220 17.69 14.20 -1.20
C LEU A 220 19.00 13.54 -1.66
N SER A 221 18.89 12.39 -2.35
CA SER A 221 20.02 11.64 -2.91
C SER A 221 20.71 12.40 -4.04
N ASP A 222 21.94 11.99 -4.39
CA ASP A 222 22.66 12.59 -5.52
C ASP A 222 21.95 12.38 -6.86
N GLU A 223 21.15 11.31 -7.00
CA GLU A 223 20.31 11.06 -8.17
C GLU A 223 19.19 12.10 -8.26
N ILE A 224 18.47 12.32 -7.15
CA ILE A 224 17.40 13.32 -7.07
C ILE A 224 17.95 14.72 -7.25
N LYS A 225 19.12 15.05 -6.68
CA LYS A 225 19.78 16.35 -6.91
C LYS A 225 20.10 16.59 -8.37
N LYS A 226 20.52 15.56 -9.10
CA LYS A 226 20.77 15.66 -10.55
C LYS A 226 19.47 15.84 -11.34
N GLU A 227 18.44 15.07 -11.00
CA GLU A 227 17.13 15.13 -11.64
C GLU A 227 16.49 16.51 -11.47
N LEU A 228 16.64 17.10 -10.28
CA LEU A 228 16.17 18.46 -9.97
C LEU A 228 17.11 19.57 -10.46
N ASN A 229 18.22 19.23 -11.12
CA ASN A 229 19.25 20.20 -11.59
C ASN A 229 19.72 21.15 -10.49
N LEU A 230 19.89 20.66 -9.25
CA LEU A 230 20.31 21.49 -8.13
C LEU A 230 21.72 22.02 -8.31
N GLU A 231 21.83 23.32 -8.46
CA GLU A 231 23.12 24.03 -8.55
C GLU A 231 23.85 24.01 -7.20
N ASP A 232 23.15 24.27 -6.10
CA ASP A 232 23.72 24.23 -4.76
C ASP A 232 23.71 22.80 -4.17
N LYS A 233 24.85 22.10 -4.33
CA LYS A 233 25.05 20.75 -3.78
C LYS A 233 25.06 20.69 -2.23
N LYS A 234 25.13 21.85 -1.54
CA LYS A 234 25.16 21.93 -0.08
C LYS A 234 23.77 21.97 0.55
N VAL A 235 22.70 22.14 -0.25
CA VAL A 235 21.32 22.12 0.24
C VAL A 235 21.06 20.78 0.91
N LYS A 236 20.50 20.84 2.10
CA LYS A 236 20.03 19.71 2.89
C LYS A 236 18.53 19.84 3.10
N GLY A 237 17.85 18.71 3.18
CA GLY A 237 16.41 18.67 3.33
C GLY A 237 15.83 17.39 2.75
N VAL A 238 14.54 17.40 2.46
CA VAL A 238 13.82 16.33 1.80
C VAL A 238 13.19 16.83 0.51
N ALA A 239 13.25 16.03 -0.55
CA ALA A 239 12.61 16.37 -1.81
C ALA A 239 11.10 16.11 -1.73
N VAL A 240 10.32 16.99 -2.32
CA VAL A 240 8.87 16.88 -2.44
C VAL A 240 8.53 16.16 -3.73
N MET A 241 7.77 15.07 -3.61
CA MET A 241 7.29 14.27 -4.75
C MET A 241 5.80 14.03 -4.64
N ASN A 242 5.15 13.87 -5.79
CA ASN A 242 3.74 13.48 -5.87
C ASN A 242 2.80 14.34 -5.02
N VAL A 243 2.86 15.66 -5.22
CA VAL A 243 1.91 16.59 -4.61
C VAL A 243 0.53 16.35 -5.22
N LEU A 244 -0.43 16.03 -4.37
CA LEU A 244 -1.80 15.74 -4.80
C LEU A 244 -2.62 17.02 -4.92
N GLU A 245 -3.43 17.10 -5.97
CA GLU A 245 -4.38 18.21 -6.13
C GLU A 245 -5.33 18.29 -4.92
N LYS A 246 -5.65 19.52 -4.52
CA LYS A 246 -6.53 19.83 -3.38
C LYS A 246 -6.00 19.34 -2.02
N SER A 247 -4.76 18.88 -1.94
CA SER A 247 -4.14 18.48 -0.68
C SER A 247 -3.72 19.68 0.17
N PRO A 248 -3.40 19.47 1.47
CA PRO A 248 -2.79 20.50 2.31
C PRO A 248 -1.54 21.12 1.69
N ALA A 249 -0.66 20.30 1.08
CA ALA A 249 0.53 20.77 0.39
C ALA A 249 0.20 21.71 -0.78
N ALA A 250 -0.77 21.33 -1.62
CA ALA A 250 -1.22 22.17 -2.73
C ALA A 250 -1.82 23.50 -2.23
N ALA A 251 -2.56 23.49 -1.09
CA ALA A 251 -3.07 24.69 -0.46
C ALA A 251 -1.96 25.62 0.03
N MET A 252 -0.84 25.08 0.46
CA MET A 252 0.37 25.80 0.84
C MET A 252 1.27 26.17 -0.34
N ARG A 253 0.86 25.87 -1.59
CA ARG A 253 1.59 26.10 -2.85
C ARG A 253 2.91 25.35 -2.96
N ILE A 254 3.04 24.23 -2.25
CA ILE A 254 4.18 23.32 -2.40
C ILE A 254 4.03 22.59 -3.74
N GLN A 255 5.13 22.40 -4.44
CA GLN A 255 5.19 21.80 -5.77
C GLN A 255 6.14 20.59 -5.80
N ASN A 256 5.97 19.73 -6.81
CA ASN A 256 6.93 18.66 -7.07
C ASN A 256 8.31 19.25 -7.40
N GLY A 257 9.35 18.70 -6.79
CA GLY A 257 10.72 19.18 -6.96
C GLY A 257 11.16 20.21 -5.92
N ASP A 258 10.24 20.77 -5.13
CA ASP A 258 10.60 21.60 -3.99
C ASP A 258 11.42 20.80 -2.97
N ILE A 259 12.26 21.50 -2.19
CA ILE A 259 13.02 20.87 -1.10
C ILE A 259 12.60 21.52 0.21
N ILE A 260 12.06 20.70 1.11
CA ILE A 260 11.75 21.15 2.47
C ILE A 260 13.03 21.16 3.29
N THR A 261 13.40 22.35 3.77
CA THR A 261 14.62 22.59 4.57
C THR A 261 14.34 22.82 6.04
N ALA A 262 13.11 23.21 6.39
CA ALA A 262 12.64 23.30 7.77
C ALA A 262 11.13 23.05 7.90
N VAL A 263 10.70 22.66 9.08
CA VAL A 263 9.29 22.56 9.51
C VAL A 263 9.14 23.37 10.78
N ASN A 264 8.29 24.42 10.79
CA ASN A 264 8.11 25.33 11.93
C ASN A 264 9.47 25.79 12.50
N ASP A 265 10.31 26.39 11.67
CA ASP A 265 11.66 26.89 11.97
C ASP A 265 12.67 25.78 12.39
N LYS A 266 12.24 24.55 12.58
CA LYS A 266 13.14 23.44 12.86
C LYS A 266 13.76 22.92 11.58
N LYS A 267 15.06 23.15 11.37
CA LYS A 267 15.81 22.65 10.22
C LYS A 267 15.72 21.13 10.13
N VAL A 268 15.59 20.63 8.90
CA VAL A 268 15.58 19.20 8.59
C VAL A 268 16.62 18.91 7.51
N SER A 269 17.34 17.79 7.64
CA SER A 269 18.43 17.42 6.75
C SER A 269 18.25 16.04 6.12
N ASN A 270 17.27 15.29 6.60
CA ASN A 270 16.97 13.91 6.16
C ASN A 270 15.50 13.58 6.45
N ILE A 271 15.07 12.41 5.97
CA ILE A 271 13.68 11.92 6.11
C ILE A 271 13.26 11.75 7.56
N GLN A 272 14.14 11.23 8.43
CA GLN A 272 13.82 11.01 9.84
C GLN A 272 13.55 12.35 10.55
N GLU A 273 14.44 13.32 10.38
CA GLU A 273 14.28 14.65 10.97
C GLU A 273 13.02 15.37 10.46
N PHE A 274 12.69 15.17 9.17
CA PHE A 274 11.47 15.72 8.58
C PHE A 274 10.22 15.17 9.25
N TYR A 275 10.06 13.83 9.34
CA TYR A 275 8.89 13.24 9.97
C TYR A 275 8.82 13.56 11.46
N ASP A 276 9.95 13.61 12.16
CA ASP A 276 9.99 14.04 13.56
C ASP A 276 9.49 15.46 13.74
N ALA A 277 9.95 16.38 12.91
CA ALA A 277 9.52 17.78 12.97
C ALA A 277 8.05 17.95 12.60
N LEU A 278 7.57 17.21 11.57
CA LEU A 278 6.19 17.19 11.12
C LEU A 278 5.25 16.74 12.24
N ASN A 279 5.60 15.65 12.94
CA ASN A 279 4.74 15.03 13.96
C ASN A 279 4.75 15.76 15.31
N LEU A 280 5.83 16.46 15.66
CA LEU A 280 5.89 17.30 16.86
C LEU A 280 4.85 18.44 16.83
N ASN A 281 4.48 18.90 15.63
CA ASN A 281 3.60 20.05 15.42
C ASN A 281 2.19 19.65 14.97
N SER A 282 1.84 18.37 15.00
CA SER A 282 0.58 17.80 14.47
C SER A 282 -0.73 18.34 15.09
N LYS A 283 -0.68 19.27 16.05
CA LYS A 283 -1.86 19.91 16.68
C LYS A 283 -1.86 21.43 16.57
N LYS A 284 -0.97 22.02 15.75
CA LYS A 284 -0.78 23.46 15.64
C LYS A 284 -0.80 23.89 14.18
N GLU A 285 -0.63 25.16 13.96
CA GLU A 285 -0.30 25.67 12.64
C GLU A 285 1.05 25.14 12.19
N ILE A 286 1.14 24.69 10.96
CA ILE A 286 2.38 24.18 10.35
C ILE A 286 2.70 25.04 9.13
N TRP A 287 3.99 25.33 8.95
CA TRP A 287 4.57 25.90 7.75
C TRP A 287 5.90 25.22 7.44
N PHE A 288 6.33 25.33 6.21
CA PHE A 288 7.58 24.75 5.73
C PHE A 288 8.47 25.85 5.13
N ASP A 289 9.77 25.74 5.38
CA ASP A 289 10.74 26.45 4.57
C ASP A 289 11.09 25.61 3.36
N VAL A 290 10.85 26.17 2.19
CA VAL A 290 10.97 25.51 0.90
C VAL A 290 12.10 26.15 0.13
N TYR A 291 13.07 25.36 -0.30
CA TYR A 291 14.10 25.78 -1.23
C TYR A 291 13.70 25.38 -2.65
N ASN A 292 13.70 26.37 -3.54
CA ASN A 292 13.46 26.21 -4.98
C ASN A 292 14.22 27.31 -5.73
N ASP A 293 14.82 26.97 -6.88
CA ASP A 293 15.55 27.91 -7.78
C ASP A 293 16.52 28.87 -7.06
N GLY A 294 17.30 28.33 -6.11
CA GLY A 294 18.30 29.12 -5.40
C GLY A 294 17.79 29.97 -4.23
N HIS A 295 16.49 29.96 -3.97
CA HIS A 295 15.84 30.74 -2.91
C HIS A 295 15.14 29.87 -1.89
N THR A 296 15.14 30.32 -0.63
CA THR A 296 14.32 29.69 0.42
C THR A 296 13.18 30.62 0.78
N LEU A 297 11.96 30.11 0.73
CA LEU A 297 10.73 30.83 1.09
C LEU A 297 9.93 30.01 2.08
N SER A 298 9.28 30.67 3.05
CA SER A 298 8.33 30.02 3.93
C SER A 298 6.95 29.94 3.28
N THR A 299 6.27 28.81 3.43
CA THR A 299 4.89 28.64 2.98
C THR A 299 3.91 29.44 3.81
N SER A 300 2.68 29.55 3.35
CA SER A 300 1.58 29.96 4.24
C SER A 300 1.39 28.93 5.37
N HIS A 301 0.87 29.42 6.50
CA HIS A 301 0.55 28.55 7.64
C HIS A 301 -0.68 27.70 7.33
N TYR A 302 -0.62 26.44 7.64
CA TYR A 302 -1.74 25.50 7.53
C TYR A 302 -2.19 25.04 8.92
N LYS A 303 -3.47 25.17 9.18
CA LYS A 303 -4.06 24.75 10.48
C LYS A 303 -4.64 23.35 10.33
N LEU A 304 -4.10 22.41 11.11
CA LEU A 304 -4.54 21.01 11.18
C LEU A 304 -5.83 20.83 11.98
#